data_805d73ed9efcf427c43eb31f6b16c6ee
#
_entry.id   805d73ed9efcf427c43eb31f6b16c6ee
#
_cell.length_a   1.000
_cell.length_b   1.000
_cell.length_c   1.000
_cell.angle_alpha   90.00
_cell.angle_beta   90.00
_cell.angle_gamma   90.00
#
_symmetry.space_group_name_H-M   'P 1'
#
loop_
_entity.id
_entity.type
_entity.pdbx_description
1 polymer ?
#
loop_
_entity_poly.entity_id
_entity_poly.type
_entity_poly.pdbx_seq_one_letter_code
_entity_poly.pdbx_strand_id
1 'polypeptide(L)'
;MNTIGLGNALVDVLLRLENDDVLSEIGIQKGAMDMINREQMIAIRTTLAGLPRTQTPGGSVCNTMRSMSSLGANSGFIGKIGDDSIGGFYEDALEKAGVTSYFIKTDGLTGSCTVMISPDGERTMGTFLGPAPTITPDEITEEMLSKYQCIYIEGYLLVNEPLVRSTMEKAKKLGLKVALDLSNFNIVNAFK
;
A
#
# COMPACT_ATOMS: atom_id res chain seq x y z
N MET A 1 -19.85 -11.21 -4.59
CA MET A 1 -19.92 -9.75 -4.82
C MET A 1 -18.60 -9.31 -5.41
N ASN A 2 -18.63 -8.64 -6.56
CA ASN A 2 -17.42 -8.13 -7.19
C ASN A 2 -16.98 -6.85 -6.45
N THR A 3 -15.77 -6.82 -5.95
CA THR A 3 -15.26 -5.70 -5.11
C THR A 3 -13.99 -5.12 -5.71
N ILE A 4 -13.89 -3.80 -5.75
CA ILE A 4 -12.67 -3.09 -6.11
C ILE A 4 -12.13 -2.34 -4.88
N GLY A 5 -10.83 -2.43 -4.65
CA GLY A 5 -10.13 -1.72 -3.59
C GLY A 5 -9.44 -0.47 -4.12
N LEU A 6 -9.42 0.60 -3.33
CA LEU A 6 -8.59 1.79 -3.56
C LEU A 6 -7.67 1.95 -2.36
N GLY A 7 -6.37 1.89 -2.56
CA GLY A 7 -5.39 1.92 -1.47
C GLY A 7 -3.98 2.28 -1.89
N ASN A 8 -3.11 2.44 -0.89
CA ASN A 8 -1.69 2.66 -1.12
C ASN A 8 -1.04 1.37 -1.64
N ALA A 9 -0.41 1.46 -2.81
CA ALA A 9 0.36 0.37 -3.39
C ALA A 9 1.77 0.36 -2.77
N LEU A 10 2.01 -0.57 -1.85
CA LEU A 10 3.26 -0.70 -1.10
C LEU A 10 3.83 -2.10 -1.23
N VAL A 11 5.12 -2.24 -1.41
CA VAL A 11 5.81 -3.53 -1.30
C VAL A 11 6.43 -3.65 0.09
N ASP A 12 6.06 -4.70 0.82
CA ASP A 12 6.71 -5.04 2.07
C ASP A 12 8.02 -5.79 1.77
N VAL A 13 9.13 -5.25 2.27
CA VAL A 13 10.48 -5.82 2.16
C VAL A 13 10.89 -6.30 3.54
N LEU A 14 10.80 -7.61 3.76
CA LEU A 14 11.09 -8.22 5.05
C LEU A 14 12.55 -8.70 5.07
N LEU A 15 13.25 -8.39 6.16
CA LEU A 15 14.60 -8.88 6.43
C LEU A 15 14.80 -9.12 7.93
N ARG A 16 15.71 -10.05 8.25
CA ARG A 16 16.07 -10.35 9.64
C ARG A 16 17.40 -9.70 9.96
N LEU A 17 17.44 -9.01 11.09
CA LEU A 17 18.65 -8.40 11.63
C LEU A 17 19.43 -9.45 12.42
N GLU A 18 20.76 -9.40 12.36
CA GLU A 18 21.66 -10.20 13.22
C GLU A 18 21.70 -9.63 14.64
N ASN A 19 21.59 -8.31 14.76
CA ASN A 19 21.51 -7.56 16.02
C ASN A 19 20.77 -6.23 15.77
N ASP A 20 20.56 -5.45 16.83
CA ASP A 20 19.81 -4.20 16.76
C ASP A 20 20.68 -2.95 16.52
N ASP A 21 22.01 -3.09 16.41
CA ASP A 21 22.94 -1.96 16.28
C ASP A 21 22.64 -1.14 15.02
N VAL A 22 22.26 -1.82 13.93
CA VAL A 22 21.89 -1.21 12.65
C VAL A 22 20.70 -0.25 12.78
N LEU A 23 19.78 -0.47 13.73
CA LEU A 23 18.64 0.41 13.94
C LEU A 23 19.09 1.80 14.41
N SER A 24 20.12 1.84 15.26
CA SER A 24 20.75 3.08 15.70
C SER A 24 21.47 3.79 14.56
N GLU A 25 22.13 3.04 13.68
CA GLU A 25 22.83 3.57 12.51
C GLU A 25 21.87 4.25 11.53
N ILE A 26 20.72 3.62 11.28
CA ILE A 26 19.69 4.17 10.35
C ILE A 26 18.74 5.17 11.03
N GLY A 27 18.87 5.37 12.34
CA GLY A 27 18.11 6.36 13.12
C GLY A 27 16.63 6.03 13.31
N ILE A 28 16.27 4.74 13.35
CA ILE A 28 14.89 4.30 13.61
C ILE A 28 14.84 3.60 14.97
N GLN A 29 13.89 4.01 15.81
CA GLN A 29 13.69 3.38 17.12
C GLN A 29 13.14 1.96 16.96
N LYS A 30 13.70 1.00 17.70
CA LYS A 30 13.21 -0.38 17.72
C LYS A 30 11.71 -0.42 18.05
N GLY A 31 10.96 -1.21 17.29
CA GLY A 31 9.51 -1.35 17.43
C GLY A 31 8.69 -0.19 16.83
N ALA A 32 9.34 0.86 16.31
CA ALA A 32 8.64 1.96 15.67
C ALA A 32 8.15 1.62 14.27
N MET A 33 7.11 2.34 13.84
CA MET A 33 6.65 2.40 12.45
C MET A 33 6.78 3.85 11.99
N ASP A 34 7.87 4.16 11.31
CA ASP A 34 8.20 5.50 10.88
C ASP A 34 7.89 5.72 9.40
N MET A 35 7.31 6.88 9.11
CA MET A 35 7.23 7.38 7.75
C MET A 35 8.56 8.00 7.37
N ILE A 36 9.16 7.50 6.29
CA ILE A 36 10.49 7.93 5.83
C ILE A 36 10.43 8.58 4.45
N ASN A 37 11.36 9.49 4.20
CA ASN A 37 11.52 10.10 2.89
C ASN A 37 12.36 9.20 1.94
N ARG A 38 12.54 9.67 0.70
CA ARG A 38 13.28 8.94 -0.34
C ARG A 38 14.73 8.70 0.03
N GLU A 39 15.38 9.70 0.58
CA GLU A 39 16.80 9.66 0.98
C GLU A 39 17.03 8.64 2.10
N GLN A 40 16.17 8.67 3.11
CA GLN A 40 16.20 7.71 4.21
C GLN A 40 15.94 6.28 3.72
N MET A 41 14.96 6.08 2.83
CA MET A 41 14.69 4.76 2.23
C MET A 41 15.91 4.23 1.47
N ILE A 42 16.59 5.07 0.69
CA ILE A 42 17.81 4.69 -0.04
C ILE A 42 18.93 4.35 0.95
N ALA A 43 19.13 5.15 1.99
CA ALA A 43 20.13 4.89 3.03
C ALA A 43 19.89 3.54 3.72
N ILE A 44 18.67 3.27 4.17
CA ILE A 44 18.28 1.99 4.78
C ILE A 44 18.55 0.82 3.84
N ARG A 45 18.15 0.92 2.58
CA ARG A 45 18.39 -0.13 1.59
C ARG A 45 19.87 -0.37 1.33
N THR A 46 20.69 0.68 1.36
CA THR A 46 22.14 0.60 1.18
C THR A 46 22.79 -0.08 2.38
N THR A 47 22.46 0.34 3.59
CA THR A 47 22.98 -0.25 4.83
C THR A 47 22.62 -1.74 4.95
N LEU A 48 21.39 -2.10 4.53
CA LEU A 48 20.89 -3.48 4.62
C LEU A 48 21.09 -4.32 3.34
N ALA A 49 21.88 -3.83 2.37
CA ALA A 49 22.00 -4.47 1.05
C ALA A 49 22.52 -5.91 1.09
N GLY A 50 23.37 -6.24 2.07
CA GLY A 50 23.95 -7.58 2.25
C GLY A 50 23.02 -8.63 2.89
N LEU A 51 21.88 -8.20 3.44
CA LEU A 51 20.97 -9.12 4.15
C LEU A 51 19.98 -9.81 3.18
N PRO A 52 19.71 -11.11 3.38
CA PRO A 52 18.64 -11.80 2.68
C PRO A 52 17.29 -11.11 2.94
N ARG A 53 16.51 -10.93 1.86
CA ARG A 53 15.21 -10.25 1.93
C ARG A 53 14.13 -11.00 1.18
N THR A 54 12.92 -10.90 1.68
CA THR A 54 11.70 -11.38 1.03
C THR A 54 10.83 -10.18 0.68
N GLN A 55 10.25 -10.19 -0.51
CA GLN A 55 9.31 -9.16 -0.95
C GLN A 55 7.91 -9.75 -1.08
N THR A 56 6.92 -8.99 -0.66
CA THR A 56 5.51 -9.34 -0.83
C THR A 56 4.69 -8.07 -1.10
N PRO A 57 3.65 -8.16 -1.94
CA PRO A 57 2.70 -7.06 -2.06
C PRO A 57 2.08 -6.77 -0.69
N GLY A 58 2.17 -5.51 -0.25
CA GLY A 58 1.60 -4.98 0.98
C GLY A 58 0.49 -3.97 0.71
N GLY A 59 0.12 -3.21 1.73
CA GLY A 59 -1.05 -2.33 1.73
C GLY A 59 -2.31 -3.05 2.24
N SER A 60 -3.04 -2.42 3.17
CA SER A 60 -4.17 -3.06 3.87
C SER A 60 -5.28 -3.50 2.91
N VAL A 61 -5.66 -2.62 1.99
CA VAL A 61 -6.70 -2.90 0.99
C VAL A 61 -6.21 -3.91 -0.05
N CYS A 62 -4.96 -3.83 -0.50
CA CYS A 62 -4.39 -4.82 -1.40
C CYS A 62 -4.43 -6.23 -0.77
N ASN A 63 -4.03 -6.37 0.48
CA ASN A 63 -4.09 -7.64 1.20
C ASN A 63 -5.53 -8.18 1.28
N THR A 64 -6.51 -7.29 1.50
CA THR A 64 -7.94 -7.65 1.47
C THR A 64 -8.36 -8.16 0.08
N MET A 65 -8.01 -7.45 -1.00
CA MET A 65 -8.37 -7.85 -2.37
C MET A 65 -7.74 -9.19 -2.77
N ARG A 66 -6.48 -9.42 -2.40
CA ARG A 66 -5.79 -10.71 -2.61
C ARG A 66 -6.45 -11.84 -1.84
N SER A 67 -6.83 -11.60 -0.58
CA SER A 67 -7.54 -12.58 0.23
C SER A 67 -8.92 -12.91 -0.35
N MET A 68 -9.66 -11.90 -0.80
CA MET A 68 -10.95 -12.10 -1.47
C MET A 68 -10.80 -12.92 -2.76
N SER A 69 -9.78 -12.62 -3.57
CA SER A 69 -9.48 -13.37 -4.78
C SER A 69 -9.16 -14.85 -4.46
N SER A 70 -8.33 -15.10 -3.46
CA SER A 70 -7.99 -16.48 -3.04
C SER A 70 -9.19 -17.29 -2.54
N LEU A 71 -10.24 -16.60 -2.08
CA LEU A 71 -11.52 -17.21 -1.69
C LEU A 71 -12.52 -17.33 -2.86
N GLY A 72 -12.08 -17.04 -4.09
CA GLY A 72 -12.90 -17.16 -5.30
C GLY A 72 -13.78 -15.94 -5.62
N ALA A 73 -13.62 -14.83 -4.93
CA ALA A 73 -14.32 -13.60 -5.28
C ALA A 73 -13.61 -12.86 -6.43
N ASN A 74 -14.39 -12.21 -7.30
CA ASN A 74 -13.84 -11.29 -8.30
C ASN A 74 -13.44 -9.98 -7.60
N SER A 75 -12.14 -9.68 -7.61
CA SER A 75 -11.56 -8.51 -6.95
C SER A 75 -10.70 -7.69 -7.89
N GLY A 76 -10.72 -6.37 -7.69
CA GLY A 76 -9.85 -5.41 -8.38
C GLY A 76 -9.11 -4.53 -7.37
N PHE A 77 -8.05 -3.87 -7.82
CA PHE A 77 -7.27 -2.94 -7.00
C PHE A 77 -6.84 -1.73 -7.82
N ILE A 78 -7.11 -0.55 -7.29
CA ILE A 78 -6.64 0.73 -7.81
C ILE A 78 -5.52 1.25 -6.90
N GLY A 79 -4.39 1.61 -7.50
CA GLY A 79 -3.26 2.17 -6.78
C GLY A 79 -2.33 2.95 -7.71
N LYS A 80 -1.39 3.70 -7.13
CA LYS A 80 -0.38 4.44 -7.90
C LYS A 80 1.00 3.91 -7.60
N ILE A 81 1.74 3.57 -8.64
CA ILE A 81 3.07 2.98 -8.56
C ILE A 81 4.07 3.78 -9.40
N GLY A 82 5.35 3.64 -9.08
CA GLY A 82 6.42 4.11 -9.94
C GLY A 82 6.66 3.18 -11.12
N ASP A 83 7.26 3.70 -12.17
CA ASP A 83 7.74 2.90 -13.30
C ASP A 83 9.14 2.35 -12.98
N ASP A 84 9.18 1.45 -11.98
CA ASP A 84 10.40 0.82 -11.47
C ASP A 84 10.20 -0.70 -11.26
N SER A 85 11.30 -1.39 -10.94
CA SER A 85 11.26 -2.84 -10.72
C SER A 85 10.35 -3.28 -9.55
N ILE A 86 10.15 -2.42 -8.57
CA ILE A 86 9.25 -2.66 -7.42
C ILE A 86 7.80 -2.57 -7.88
N GLY A 87 7.48 -1.58 -8.72
CA GLY A 87 6.15 -1.44 -9.33
C GLY A 87 5.81 -2.63 -10.23
N GLY A 88 6.76 -3.06 -11.07
CA GLY A 88 6.58 -4.27 -11.89
C GLY A 88 6.37 -5.53 -11.05
N PHE A 89 7.15 -5.70 -9.98
CA PHE A 89 6.93 -6.80 -9.04
C PHE A 89 5.53 -6.77 -8.42
N TYR A 90 5.05 -5.58 -8.03
CA TYR A 90 3.73 -5.43 -7.42
C TYR A 90 2.60 -5.80 -8.39
N GLU A 91 2.70 -5.34 -9.64
CA GLU A 91 1.76 -5.63 -10.72
C GLU A 91 1.69 -7.14 -11.00
N ASP A 92 2.83 -7.78 -11.23
CA ASP A 92 2.94 -9.22 -11.48
C ASP A 92 2.36 -10.06 -10.33
N ALA A 93 2.60 -9.62 -9.09
CA ALA A 93 2.13 -10.35 -7.92
C ALA A 93 0.61 -10.27 -7.74
N LEU A 94 -0.03 -9.14 -8.10
CA LEU A 94 -1.48 -9.01 -8.09
C LEU A 94 -2.11 -9.83 -9.22
N GLU A 95 -1.53 -9.82 -10.40
CA GLU A 95 -1.98 -10.65 -11.53
C GLU A 95 -1.95 -12.15 -11.16
N LYS A 96 -0.83 -12.63 -10.59
CA LYS A 96 -0.70 -14.02 -10.10
C LYS A 96 -1.71 -14.36 -9.01
N ALA A 97 -2.12 -13.38 -8.21
CA ALA A 97 -3.15 -13.55 -7.19
C ALA A 97 -4.58 -13.48 -7.76
N GLY A 98 -4.76 -13.27 -9.07
CA GLY A 98 -6.06 -13.16 -9.74
C GLY A 98 -6.81 -11.85 -9.40
N VAL A 99 -6.09 -10.80 -9.00
CA VAL A 99 -6.64 -9.46 -8.76
C VAL A 99 -6.49 -8.61 -10.01
N THR A 100 -7.59 -8.08 -10.53
CA THR A 100 -7.52 -7.14 -11.66
C THR A 100 -6.93 -5.82 -11.19
N SER A 101 -5.77 -5.43 -11.72
CA SER A 101 -5.09 -4.21 -11.32
C SER A 101 -5.41 -3.03 -12.24
N TYR A 102 -5.59 -1.85 -11.63
CA TYR A 102 -5.77 -0.56 -12.28
C TYR A 102 -4.69 0.39 -11.76
N PHE A 103 -3.45 0.22 -12.26
CA PHE A 103 -2.34 1.03 -11.80
C PHE A 103 -2.20 2.32 -12.60
N ILE A 104 -2.10 3.42 -11.84
CA ILE A 104 -1.64 4.70 -12.33
C ILE A 104 -0.12 4.70 -12.22
N LYS A 105 0.58 4.72 -13.36
CA LYS A 105 2.04 4.71 -13.41
C LYS A 105 2.58 6.13 -13.51
N THR A 106 3.68 6.41 -12.81
CA THR A 106 4.35 7.70 -12.82
C THR A 106 5.86 7.52 -12.70
N ASP A 107 6.62 8.52 -13.09
CA ASP A 107 8.05 8.54 -12.85
C ASP A 107 8.33 8.51 -11.34
N GLY A 108 9.34 7.73 -10.94
CA GLY A 108 9.77 7.67 -9.55
C GLY A 108 9.81 6.25 -8.98
N LEU A 109 9.94 6.17 -7.67
CA LEU A 109 10.07 4.89 -6.96
C LEU A 109 8.75 4.50 -6.33
N THR A 110 8.33 3.27 -6.56
CA THR A 110 7.15 2.67 -5.92
C THR A 110 7.29 2.65 -4.40
N GLY A 111 6.19 2.84 -3.72
CA GLY A 111 6.11 2.80 -2.27
C GLY A 111 6.56 1.45 -1.69
N SER A 112 7.21 1.48 -0.55
CA SER A 112 7.68 0.27 0.13
C SER A 112 7.75 0.44 1.63
N CYS A 113 7.49 -0.64 2.35
CA CYS A 113 7.71 -0.74 3.78
C CYS A 113 8.89 -1.70 4.02
N THR A 114 9.99 -1.18 4.57
CA THR A 114 11.10 -2.04 5.01
C THR A 114 10.79 -2.52 6.42
N VAL A 115 10.57 -3.82 6.56
CA VAL A 115 10.24 -4.51 7.82
C VAL A 115 11.49 -5.21 8.32
N MET A 116 12.12 -4.64 9.32
CA MET A 116 13.32 -5.15 9.98
C MET A 116 12.90 -5.96 11.22
N ILE A 117 13.23 -7.25 11.21
CA ILE A 117 12.86 -8.19 12.28
C ILE A 117 14.08 -8.40 13.16
N SER A 118 14.04 -7.91 14.38
CA SER A 118 15.06 -8.09 15.41
C SER A 118 15.19 -9.56 15.84
N PRO A 119 16.32 -9.97 16.48
CA PRO A 119 16.49 -11.34 16.96
C PRO A 119 15.42 -11.84 17.94
N ASP A 120 14.80 -10.93 18.69
CA ASP A 120 13.70 -11.22 19.62
C ASP A 120 12.32 -11.28 18.94
N GLY A 121 12.27 -11.03 17.60
CA GLY A 121 11.04 -11.04 16.81
C GLY A 121 10.33 -9.69 16.73
N GLU A 122 10.81 -8.64 17.41
CA GLU A 122 10.25 -7.30 17.32
C GLU A 122 10.41 -6.75 15.89
N ARG A 123 9.39 -6.02 15.41
CA ARG A 123 9.37 -5.46 14.06
C ARG A 123 9.54 -3.96 14.09
N THR A 124 10.55 -3.47 13.39
CA THR A 124 10.80 -2.05 13.16
C THR A 124 10.55 -1.74 11.69
N MET A 125 9.79 -0.72 11.40
CA MET A 125 9.32 -0.45 10.03
C MET A 125 9.67 0.96 9.59
N GLY A 126 10.28 1.06 8.39
CA GLY A 126 10.46 2.31 7.68
C GLY A 126 9.59 2.33 6.42
N THR A 127 8.56 3.18 6.38
CA THR A 127 7.59 3.22 5.29
C THR A 127 7.81 4.45 4.40
N PHE A 128 8.18 4.20 3.15
CA PHE A 128 8.23 5.18 2.08
C PHE A 128 7.00 5.01 1.19
N LEU A 129 6.11 6.00 1.16
CA LEU A 129 4.85 5.89 0.42
C LEU A 129 5.00 6.03 -1.10
N GLY A 130 6.12 6.57 -1.59
CA GLY A 130 6.30 6.82 -3.01
C GLY A 130 5.17 7.70 -3.60
N PRO A 131 4.68 7.38 -4.81
CA PRO A 131 3.61 8.14 -5.44
C PRO A 131 2.20 7.78 -4.93
N ALA A 132 2.04 6.74 -4.09
CA ALA A 132 0.73 6.23 -3.69
C ALA A 132 -0.23 7.31 -3.15
N PRO A 133 0.18 8.27 -2.29
CA PRO A 133 -0.72 9.30 -1.78
C PRO A 133 -1.03 10.41 -2.79
N THR A 134 -0.42 10.43 -3.96
CA THR A 134 -0.60 11.46 -4.99
C THR A 134 -1.67 11.13 -6.03
N ILE A 135 -2.48 10.11 -5.79
CA ILE A 135 -3.64 9.81 -6.63
C ILE A 135 -4.58 11.01 -6.60
N THR A 136 -5.04 11.44 -7.78
CA THR A 136 -6.01 12.53 -7.91
C THR A 136 -7.43 12.00 -8.17
N PRO A 137 -8.47 12.78 -7.87
CA PRO A 137 -9.85 12.39 -8.15
C PRO A 137 -10.10 12.03 -9.62
N ASP A 138 -9.43 12.70 -10.57
CA ASP A 138 -9.64 12.50 -12.01
C ASP A 138 -9.01 11.22 -12.52
N GLU A 139 -8.02 10.69 -11.82
CA GLU A 139 -7.39 9.41 -12.14
C GLU A 139 -8.30 8.20 -11.80
N ILE A 140 -9.36 8.40 -11.00
CA ILE A 140 -10.37 7.37 -10.70
C ILE A 140 -11.53 7.53 -11.68
N THR A 141 -11.59 6.66 -12.69
CA THR A 141 -12.61 6.74 -13.73
C THR A 141 -13.86 5.93 -13.39
N GLU A 142 -15.01 6.35 -13.94
CA GLU A 142 -16.25 5.57 -13.83
C GLU A 142 -16.11 4.19 -14.50
N GLU A 143 -15.29 4.06 -15.55
CA GLU A 143 -15.03 2.79 -16.20
C GLU A 143 -14.36 1.75 -15.27
N MET A 144 -13.38 2.17 -14.45
CA MET A 144 -12.75 1.31 -13.46
C MET A 144 -13.78 0.76 -12.47
N LEU A 145 -14.73 1.58 -12.06
CA LEU A 145 -15.72 1.25 -11.02
C LEU A 145 -16.91 0.44 -11.55
N SER A 146 -17.34 0.68 -12.79
CA SER A 146 -18.60 0.15 -13.36
C SER A 146 -18.70 -1.38 -13.40
N LYS A 147 -17.56 -2.08 -13.34
CA LYS A 147 -17.49 -3.55 -13.36
C LYS A 147 -17.73 -4.19 -11.99
N TYR A 148 -17.86 -3.37 -10.93
CA TYR A 148 -17.90 -3.82 -9.54
C TYR A 148 -19.22 -3.44 -8.86
N GLN A 149 -19.50 -4.08 -7.74
CA GLN A 149 -20.69 -3.87 -6.92
C GLN A 149 -20.37 -3.17 -5.60
N CYS A 150 -19.10 -3.18 -5.23
CA CYS A 150 -18.62 -2.55 -4.02
C CYS A 150 -17.24 -1.93 -4.27
N ILE A 151 -17.01 -0.76 -3.68
CA ILE A 151 -15.67 -0.20 -3.51
C ILE A 151 -15.26 -0.27 -2.04
N TYR A 152 -14.02 -0.71 -1.80
CA TYR A 152 -13.39 -0.76 -0.48
C TYR A 152 -12.22 0.21 -0.45
N ILE A 153 -12.34 1.28 0.36
CA ILE A 153 -11.39 2.40 0.39
C ILE A 153 -10.51 2.27 1.63
N GLU A 154 -9.20 2.46 1.46
CA GLU A 154 -8.23 2.47 2.55
C GLU A 154 -8.36 3.73 3.41
N GLY A 155 -8.50 3.58 4.73
CA GLY A 155 -8.64 4.72 5.65
C GLY A 155 -7.40 5.63 5.67
N TYR A 156 -6.20 5.12 5.40
CA TYR A 156 -5.01 5.96 5.25
C TYR A 156 -5.12 7.00 4.13
N LEU A 157 -6.01 6.79 3.16
CA LEU A 157 -6.27 7.77 2.10
C LEU A 157 -7.11 8.97 2.55
N LEU A 158 -7.67 8.97 3.77
CA LEU A 158 -8.41 10.11 4.31
C LEU A 158 -7.56 11.39 4.40
N VAL A 159 -6.24 11.27 4.44
CA VAL A 159 -5.32 12.43 4.32
C VAL A 159 -5.47 13.15 2.97
N ASN A 160 -6.03 12.49 1.96
CA ASN A 160 -6.43 13.05 0.67
C ASN A 160 -7.97 13.06 0.58
N GLU A 161 -8.61 13.89 1.41
CA GLU A 161 -10.07 13.98 1.48
C GLU A 161 -10.74 14.19 0.10
N PRO A 162 -10.24 15.06 -0.79
CA PRO A 162 -10.83 15.23 -2.12
C PRO A 162 -10.90 13.94 -2.93
N LEU A 163 -9.85 13.10 -2.88
CA LEU A 163 -9.85 11.80 -3.55
C LEU A 163 -10.95 10.89 -2.99
N VAL A 164 -10.99 10.73 -1.66
CA VAL A 164 -11.93 9.83 -1.00
C VAL A 164 -13.36 10.28 -1.27
N ARG A 165 -13.67 11.58 -1.09
CA ARG A 165 -15.00 12.15 -1.33
C ARG A 165 -15.46 11.94 -2.78
N SER A 166 -14.64 12.35 -3.75
CA SER A 166 -14.96 12.18 -5.17
C SER A 166 -15.18 10.72 -5.56
N THR A 167 -14.35 9.81 -5.02
CA THR A 167 -14.50 8.37 -5.27
C THR A 167 -15.81 7.83 -4.71
N MET A 168 -16.17 8.21 -3.49
CA MET A 168 -17.45 7.83 -2.89
C MET A 168 -18.66 8.36 -3.69
N GLU A 169 -18.59 9.60 -4.18
CA GLU A 169 -19.63 10.21 -5.01
C GLU A 169 -19.80 9.46 -6.34
N LYS A 170 -18.70 9.16 -7.04
CA LYS A 170 -18.69 8.36 -8.28
C LYS A 170 -19.28 6.96 -8.04
N ALA A 171 -18.84 6.30 -6.96
CA ALA A 171 -19.35 4.98 -6.59
C ALA A 171 -20.86 5.00 -6.32
N LYS A 172 -21.34 5.97 -5.55
CA LYS A 172 -22.77 6.14 -5.29
C LYS A 172 -23.59 6.40 -6.55
N LYS A 173 -23.11 7.26 -7.44
CA LYS A 173 -23.73 7.54 -8.75
C LYS A 173 -23.88 6.27 -9.58
N LEU A 174 -22.90 5.37 -9.53
CA LEU A 174 -22.91 4.08 -10.22
C LEU A 174 -23.65 2.97 -9.45
N GLY A 175 -24.19 3.25 -8.28
CA GLY A 175 -24.94 2.29 -7.46
C GLY A 175 -24.06 1.28 -6.70
N LEU A 176 -22.75 1.53 -6.56
CA LEU A 176 -21.88 0.68 -5.77
C LEU A 176 -22.13 0.86 -4.27
N LYS A 177 -21.96 -0.23 -3.52
CA LYS A 177 -21.77 -0.15 -2.07
C LYS A 177 -20.40 0.46 -1.78
N VAL A 178 -20.32 1.27 -0.72
CA VAL A 178 -19.06 1.88 -0.28
C VAL A 178 -18.71 1.32 1.09
N ALA A 179 -17.49 0.80 1.21
CA ALA A 179 -16.88 0.41 2.47
C ALA A 179 -15.59 1.21 2.67
N LEU A 180 -15.35 1.67 3.88
CA LEU A 180 -14.15 2.38 4.28
C LEU A 180 -13.54 1.64 5.46
N ASP A 181 -12.27 1.30 5.39
CA ASP A 181 -11.57 0.78 6.56
C ASP A 181 -11.13 1.93 7.48
N LEU A 182 -10.95 1.62 8.76
CA LEU A 182 -10.55 2.62 9.75
C LEU A 182 -9.03 2.71 9.93
N SER A 183 -8.28 1.86 9.24
CA SER A 183 -6.81 1.76 9.27
C SER A 183 -6.26 1.60 10.70
N ASN A 184 -5.97 2.68 11.40
CA ASN A 184 -5.49 2.66 12.77
C ASN A 184 -6.11 3.77 13.62
N PHE A 185 -5.85 3.74 14.92
CA PHE A 185 -6.41 4.70 15.89
C PHE A 185 -6.00 6.16 15.62
N ASN A 186 -4.83 6.40 15.01
CA ASN A 186 -4.40 7.77 14.67
C ASN A 186 -5.28 8.35 13.57
N ILE A 187 -5.60 7.56 12.54
CA ILE A 187 -6.52 7.95 11.46
C ILE A 187 -7.91 8.22 12.04
N VAL A 188 -8.43 7.32 12.87
CA VAL A 188 -9.73 7.52 13.53
C VAL A 188 -9.74 8.80 14.35
N ASN A 189 -8.69 9.08 15.12
CA ASN A 189 -8.61 10.30 15.94
C ASN A 189 -8.50 11.58 15.11
N ALA A 190 -7.83 11.53 13.97
CA ALA A 190 -7.64 12.68 13.10
C ALA A 190 -8.91 13.03 12.27
N PHE A 191 -9.74 12.02 11.95
CA PHE A 191 -10.86 12.18 11.00
C PHE A 191 -12.24 11.78 11.59
N LYS A 192 -12.39 11.72 12.92
CA LYS A 192 -13.68 11.48 13.60
C LYS A 192 -14.56 12.72 13.65
#